data_5863e08905fec298d0325e881be1d3aa
#
_entry.id   5863e08905fec298d0325e881be1d3aa
#
_cell.length_a   1.000
_cell.length_b   1.000
_cell.length_c   1.000
_cell.angle_alpha   90.00
_cell.angle_beta   90.00
_cell.angle_gamma   90.00
#
_symmetry.space_group_name_H-M   'P 1'
#
loop_
_entity.id
_entity.type
_entity.pdbx_description
1 polymer ?
#
loop_
_entity_poly.entity_id
_entity_poly.type
_entity_poly.pdbx_seq_one_letter_code
_entity_poly.pdbx_strand_id
1 'polypeptide(L)'
;MFTVRMLLLASLCPLIGACSNEASDPLMDESELFEAGSLEIGSLKTGSIESSSLEIASFNSSEIQSGPLSRIIRGDVDLSDFYSYAGALPKSVGRLIQQQRLSDHQHVPGAAESIRLLYSSTDGIDGETPIAVSGSLFLPLGTAPEGGWPLVAWTHGTVGIADHCAPSWTGYKPFHQRYLKQWLDQGYAIVASDYQGLGTAGTHPYLATKPASYSNLDIIRAVQSADFPVSDKVVLIGQSQGAAAAFATAGYAQDYAPEIDILGVIATGIPMFTPRTIEIIQETRPND
;
A
#
# COMPACT_ATOMS: atom_id res chain seq x y z
N MET A 1 -11.48 26.85 -12.19
CA MET A 1 -12.43 26.56 -11.10
C MET A 1 -12.97 25.16 -11.37
N PHE A 2 -12.28 24.12 -10.90
CA PHE A 2 -12.62 22.73 -11.15
C PHE A 2 -13.45 22.20 -9.98
N THR A 3 -14.62 21.69 -10.28
CA THR A 3 -15.54 21.12 -9.29
C THR A 3 -15.17 19.66 -9.06
N VAL A 4 -14.52 19.36 -7.93
CA VAL A 4 -14.24 18.00 -7.49
C VAL A 4 -15.53 17.39 -6.93
N ARG A 5 -16.09 16.39 -7.61
CA ARG A 5 -17.17 15.56 -7.06
C ARG A 5 -16.58 14.47 -6.15
N MET A 6 -16.80 14.60 -4.86
CA MET A 6 -16.38 13.66 -3.83
C MET A 6 -17.54 12.68 -3.55
N LEU A 7 -17.30 11.38 -3.80
CA LEU A 7 -18.18 10.32 -3.30
C LEU A 7 -17.55 9.74 -2.03
N LEU A 8 -18.18 9.98 -0.89
CA LEU A 8 -17.83 9.35 0.39
C LEU A 8 -18.64 8.06 0.56
N LEU A 9 -17.97 6.92 0.57
CA LEU A 9 -18.51 5.66 1.07
C LEU A 9 -17.69 5.25 2.30
N ALA A 10 -18.30 5.33 3.48
CA ALA A 10 -17.69 4.88 4.72
C ALA A 10 -17.96 3.38 4.89
N SER A 11 -16.92 2.56 4.91
CA SER A 11 -16.99 1.18 5.40
C SER A 11 -15.95 0.97 6.50
N LEU A 12 -16.43 0.55 7.68
CA LEU A 12 -15.58 0.09 8.78
C LEU A 12 -14.92 -1.23 8.38
N CYS A 13 -13.58 -1.25 8.38
CA CYS A 13 -12.79 -2.46 8.22
C CYS A 13 -12.06 -2.76 9.55
N PRO A 14 -12.10 -3.99 10.09
CA PRO A 14 -11.30 -4.35 11.26
C PRO A 14 -9.81 -4.37 10.89
N LEU A 15 -9.05 -3.60 11.62
CA LEU A 15 -7.59 -3.50 11.52
C LEU A 15 -6.94 -4.67 12.26
N ILE A 16 -5.85 -5.14 11.69
CA ILE A 16 -4.80 -6.03 12.19
C ILE A 16 -4.87 -7.43 11.58
N GLY A 17 -4.14 -7.60 10.47
CA GLY A 17 -3.69 -8.88 9.98
C GLY A 17 -2.21 -8.77 9.63
N ALA A 18 -1.38 -9.58 10.27
CA ALA A 18 -0.01 -9.81 9.81
C ALA A 18 -0.05 -10.24 8.34
N CYS A 19 1.02 -9.97 7.58
CA CYS A 19 1.16 -10.43 6.20
C CYS A 19 1.08 -11.97 6.16
N SER A 20 -0.12 -12.54 6.10
CA SER A 20 -0.31 -13.97 5.90
C SER A 20 -0.61 -14.21 4.44
N ASN A 21 0.30 -14.92 3.78
CA ASN A 21 0.14 -15.45 2.45
C ASN A 21 -0.62 -16.79 2.58
N GLU A 22 -1.92 -16.76 2.89
CA GLU A 22 -2.75 -17.94 2.78
C GLU A 22 -3.36 -17.99 1.38
N ALA A 23 -2.82 -18.90 0.61
CA ALA A 23 -3.42 -19.36 -0.63
C ALA A 23 -4.71 -20.15 -0.29
N SER A 24 -5.79 -19.86 -1.04
CA SER A 24 -7.06 -20.56 -1.07
C SER A 24 -8.08 -20.24 0.03
N ASP A 25 -8.81 -19.14 -0.17
CA ASP A 25 -10.23 -19.11 0.21
C ASP A 25 -11.09 -19.40 -1.03
N PRO A 26 -12.08 -20.32 -0.93
CA PRO A 26 -13.00 -20.57 -2.02
C PRO A 26 -13.88 -19.33 -2.27
N LEU A 27 -14.12 -19.06 -3.53
CA LEU A 27 -14.98 -18.01 -4.07
C LEU A 27 -16.28 -17.88 -3.26
N MET A 28 -16.45 -16.80 -2.50
CA MET A 28 -17.75 -16.39 -2.01
C MET A 28 -18.54 -15.82 -3.20
N ASP A 29 -19.73 -16.37 -3.42
CA ASP A 29 -20.68 -15.93 -4.45
C ASP A 29 -21.17 -14.51 -4.10
N GLU A 30 -21.18 -13.62 -5.10
CA GLU A 30 -21.61 -12.22 -4.93
C GLU A 30 -23.09 -12.07 -4.49
N SER A 31 -23.89 -13.15 -4.52
CA SER A 31 -25.28 -13.15 -4.07
C SER A 31 -25.43 -13.14 -2.54
N GLU A 32 -24.41 -13.56 -1.77
CA GLU A 32 -24.47 -13.59 -0.30
C GLU A 32 -24.15 -12.24 0.38
N LEU A 33 -23.57 -11.27 -0.34
CA LEU A 33 -23.23 -9.96 0.21
C LEU A 33 -24.41 -8.98 0.34
N PHE A 34 -25.57 -9.31 -0.24
CA PHE A 34 -26.76 -8.45 -0.22
C PHE A 34 -27.79 -8.79 0.87
N GLU A 35 -27.72 -9.96 1.52
CA GLU A 35 -28.67 -10.37 2.57
C GLU A 35 -28.23 -10.11 4.02
N ALA A 36 -27.04 -9.58 4.27
CA ALA A 36 -26.55 -9.30 5.63
C ALA A 36 -27.07 -7.98 6.25
N GLY A 37 -28.14 -7.39 5.72
CA GLY A 37 -28.69 -6.08 6.11
C GLY A 37 -29.81 -6.09 7.16
N SER A 38 -30.18 -7.22 7.75
CA SER A 38 -31.23 -7.25 8.81
C SER A 38 -30.89 -8.25 9.92
N LEU A 39 -30.09 -7.82 10.89
CA LEU A 39 -29.91 -8.52 12.15
C LEU A 39 -30.83 -7.90 13.20
N GLU A 40 -31.91 -8.58 13.52
CA GLU A 40 -32.73 -8.31 14.71
C GLU A 40 -31.91 -8.57 15.98
N ILE A 41 -31.93 -7.59 16.89
CA ILE A 41 -31.29 -7.70 18.21
C ILE A 41 -32.11 -8.66 19.07
N GLY A 42 -31.72 -9.92 19.06
CA GLY A 42 -32.23 -10.94 19.99
C GLY A 42 -31.47 -10.90 21.31
N SER A 43 -32.23 -10.79 22.38
CA SER A 43 -31.82 -10.83 23.79
C SER A 43 -30.79 -11.93 24.11
N LEU A 44 -29.56 -11.55 24.48
CA LEU A 44 -28.55 -12.47 25.03
C LEU A 44 -28.82 -12.73 26.51
N LYS A 45 -29.15 -13.97 26.86
CA LYS A 45 -29.19 -14.45 28.27
C LYS A 45 -27.77 -14.58 28.79
N THR A 46 -27.49 -13.95 29.90
CA THR A 46 -26.26 -14.09 30.69
C THR A 46 -26.14 -15.50 31.26
N GLY A 47 -25.19 -16.28 30.73
CA GLY A 47 -24.73 -17.53 31.32
C GLY A 47 -23.40 -17.28 32.04
N SER A 48 -23.35 -17.61 33.33
CA SER A 48 -22.17 -17.57 34.17
C SER A 48 -21.11 -18.57 33.66
N ILE A 49 -19.92 -18.06 33.32
CA ILE A 49 -18.74 -18.90 33.01
C ILE A 49 -17.96 -19.07 34.33
N GLU A 50 -17.88 -20.31 34.79
CA GLU A 50 -17.01 -20.70 35.91
C GLU A 50 -15.53 -20.54 35.53
N SER A 51 -14.78 -19.86 36.41
CA SER A 51 -13.34 -19.66 36.28
C SER A 51 -12.58 -20.99 36.41
N SER A 52 -12.18 -21.61 35.31
CA SER A 52 -11.12 -22.60 35.32
C SER A 52 -9.77 -21.89 35.22
N SER A 53 -8.95 -22.05 36.25
CA SER A 53 -7.58 -21.56 36.31
C SER A 53 -6.74 -22.10 35.15
N LEU A 54 -6.41 -21.22 34.21
CA LEU A 54 -5.37 -21.47 33.21
C LEU A 54 -4.02 -21.36 33.93
N GLU A 55 -3.35 -22.50 34.15
CA GLU A 55 -1.93 -22.51 34.50
C GLU A 55 -1.15 -21.94 33.31
N ILE A 56 -0.65 -20.72 33.48
CA ILE A 56 0.34 -20.14 32.55
C ILE A 56 1.63 -20.87 32.79
N ALA A 57 1.94 -21.85 31.93
CA ALA A 57 3.26 -22.46 31.87
C ALA A 57 4.27 -21.32 31.59
N SER A 58 5.23 -21.16 32.52
CA SER A 58 6.32 -20.20 32.36
C SER A 58 7.18 -20.63 31.16
N PHE A 59 7.03 -19.95 30.03
CA PHE A 59 7.88 -20.13 28.88
C PHE A 59 9.27 -19.56 29.17
N ASN A 60 10.26 -20.43 29.13
CA ASN A 60 11.66 -20.06 29.33
C ASN A 60 12.17 -19.35 28.08
N SER A 61 12.51 -18.07 28.19
CA SER A 61 12.92 -17.21 27.08
C SER A 61 14.19 -17.67 26.33
N SER A 62 14.93 -18.69 26.86
CA SER A 62 16.13 -19.23 26.22
C SER A 62 15.86 -20.27 25.13
N GLU A 63 14.64 -20.85 25.06
CA GLU A 63 14.28 -21.83 24.02
C GLU A 63 13.72 -21.21 22.72
N ILE A 64 13.41 -19.93 22.75
CA ILE A 64 12.83 -19.22 21.58
C ILE A 64 13.92 -18.80 20.56
N GLN A 65 15.21 -18.85 20.94
CA GLN A 65 16.30 -18.28 20.14
C GLN A 65 16.88 -19.18 19.04
N SER A 66 16.47 -20.43 18.88
CA SER A 66 17.13 -21.38 17.97
C SER A 66 16.23 -22.15 16.99
N GLY A 67 14.94 -21.85 16.88
CA GLY A 67 14.01 -22.58 16.00
C GLY A 67 13.50 -21.76 14.82
N PRO A 68 12.90 -22.38 13.79
CA PRO A 68 12.31 -21.67 12.64
C PRO A 68 11.21 -20.66 13.03
N LEU A 69 10.57 -20.80 14.19
CA LEU A 69 9.59 -19.86 14.72
C LEU A 69 10.21 -18.53 15.17
N SER A 70 11.49 -18.48 15.56
CA SER A 70 12.16 -17.23 15.95
C SER A 70 12.34 -16.27 14.76
N ARG A 71 12.44 -16.79 13.53
CA ARG A 71 12.47 -15.99 12.30
C ARG A 71 11.11 -15.37 11.99
N ILE A 72 10.02 -16.10 12.25
CA ILE A 72 8.66 -15.62 12.00
C ILE A 72 8.28 -14.49 12.99
N ILE A 73 8.71 -14.61 14.25
CA ILE A 73 8.40 -13.60 15.29
C ILE A 73 9.20 -12.32 15.10
N ARG A 74 10.39 -12.37 14.49
CA ARG A 74 11.21 -11.17 14.23
C ARG A 74 10.75 -10.34 13.03
N GLY A 75 9.87 -10.88 12.17
CA GLY A 75 9.43 -10.19 10.96
C GLY A 75 10.51 -10.06 9.88
N ASP A 76 11.69 -10.60 10.11
CA ASP A 76 12.83 -10.53 9.19
C ASP A 76 12.81 -11.77 8.27
N VAL A 77 11.94 -11.75 7.28
CA VAL A 77 12.09 -12.63 6.12
C VAL A 77 13.14 -11.98 5.22
N ASP A 78 14.19 -12.71 4.87
CA ASP A 78 15.22 -12.23 3.95
C ASP A 78 14.56 -11.82 2.62
N LEU A 79 14.46 -10.52 2.39
CA LEU A 79 14.10 -9.97 1.09
C LEU A 79 15.22 -10.29 0.09
N SER A 80 14.89 -10.23 -1.21
CA SER A 80 15.92 -10.35 -2.23
C SER A 80 16.91 -9.17 -2.16
N ASP A 81 18.15 -9.40 -2.61
CA ASP A 81 19.19 -8.36 -2.69
C ASP A 81 18.76 -7.11 -3.48
N PHE A 82 17.67 -7.22 -4.25
CA PHE A 82 17.09 -6.07 -4.96
C PHE A 82 16.74 -4.92 -4.05
N TYR A 83 16.32 -5.18 -2.82
CA TYR A 83 15.90 -4.14 -1.87
C TYR A 83 17.08 -3.56 -1.07
N SER A 84 18.23 -4.23 -1.10
CA SER A 84 19.45 -3.84 -0.37
C SER A 84 20.36 -3.04 -1.30
N TYR A 85 20.21 -1.72 -1.31
CA TYR A 85 21.04 -0.84 -2.12
C TYR A 85 22.15 -0.22 -1.28
N ALA A 86 23.40 -0.60 -1.55
CA ALA A 86 24.61 -0.10 -0.86
C ALA A 86 25.38 0.97 -1.68
N GLY A 87 24.89 1.35 -2.84
CA GLY A 87 25.50 2.35 -3.70
C GLY A 87 25.22 3.79 -3.25
N ALA A 88 25.93 4.74 -3.86
CA ALA A 88 25.62 6.16 -3.67
C ALA A 88 24.26 6.49 -4.34
N LEU A 89 23.35 7.11 -3.59
CA LEU A 89 22.08 7.55 -4.13
C LEU A 89 22.29 8.67 -5.18
N PRO A 90 21.45 8.74 -6.22
CA PRO A 90 21.44 9.87 -7.14
C PRO A 90 21.25 11.19 -6.39
N LYS A 91 21.93 12.25 -6.84
CA LYS A 91 21.81 13.59 -6.23
C LYS A 91 20.42 14.19 -6.37
N SER A 92 19.72 13.83 -7.45
CA SER A 92 18.34 14.25 -7.68
C SER A 92 17.39 13.12 -7.29
N VAL A 93 16.26 13.46 -6.69
CA VAL A 93 15.19 12.55 -6.34
C VAL A 93 14.38 12.10 -7.58
N GLY A 94 13.58 11.07 -7.43
CA GLY A 94 12.76 10.55 -8.53
C GLY A 94 13.60 9.99 -9.67
N ARG A 95 14.74 9.36 -9.38
CA ARG A 95 15.58 8.69 -10.38
C ARG A 95 15.53 7.19 -10.20
N LEU A 96 15.30 6.49 -11.30
CA LEU A 96 15.39 5.04 -11.33
C LEU A 96 16.83 4.62 -10.98
N ILE A 97 16.98 3.75 -9.98
CA ILE A 97 18.26 3.18 -9.54
C ILE A 97 18.45 1.83 -10.21
N GLN A 98 17.44 0.96 -10.11
CA GLN A 98 17.45 -0.35 -10.74
C GLN A 98 16.02 -0.84 -10.98
N GLN A 99 15.90 -1.82 -11.88
CA GLN A 99 14.64 -2.46 -12.21
C GLN A 99 14.82 -3.96 -12.35
N GLN A 100 13.75 -4.72 -12.08
CA GLN A 100 13.72 -6.16 -12.22
C GLN A 100 12.33 -6.61 -12.65
N ARG A 101 12.23 -7.57 -13.57
CA ARG A 101 10.94 -8.18 -13.89
C ARG A 101 10.35 -8.85 -12.66
N LEU A 102 9.07 -8.61 -12.39
CA LEU A 102 8.32 -9.29 -11.34
C LEU A 102 8.07 -10.75 -11.74
N SER A 103 8.00 -11.62 -10.75
CA SER A 103 7.64 -13.03 -10.95
C SER A 103 6.12 -13.20 -11.12
N ASP A 104 5.70 -14.37 -11.58
CA ASP A 104 4.29 -14.63 -11.95
C ASP A 104 3.30 -14.36 -10.81
N HIS A 105 3.68 -14.65 -9.55
CA HIS A 105 2.80 -14.40 -8.40
C HIS A 105 2.63 -12.92 -8.05
N GLN A 106 3.51 -12.05 -8.52
CA GLN A 106 3.47 -10.60 -8.35
C GLN A 106 2.85 -9.89 -9.57
N HIS A 107 2.64 -10.65 -10.65
CA HIS A 107 2.08 -10.13 -11.89
C HIS A 107 0.62 -9.72 -11.70
N VAL A 108 0.25 -8.56 -12.28
CA VAL A 108 -1.15 -8.13 -12.34
C VAL A 108 -1.74 -8.58 -13.69
N PRO A 109 -2.83 -9.36 -13.69
CA PRO A 109 -3.48 -9.79 -14.93
C PRO A 109 -3.83 -8.59 -15.82
N GLY A 110 -3.59 -8.70 -17.12
CA GLY A 110 -3.78 -7.60 -18.08
C GLY A 110 -2.54 -6.75 -18.31
N ALA A 111 -1.48 -6.92 -17.53
CA ALA A 111 -0.20 -6.30 -17.82
C ALA A 111 0.58 -7.11 -18.89
N ALA A 112 1.19 -6.42 -19.85
CA ALA A 112 2.19 -7.01 -20.74
C ALA A 112 3.52 -7.17 -20.01
N GLU A 113 3.87 -6.18 -19.19
CA GLU A 113 5.07 -6.17 -18.39
C GLU A 113 4.74 -5.77 -16.94
N SER A 114 5.37 -6.46 -16.00
CA SER A 114 5.31 -6.17 -14.56
C SER A 114 6.74 -6.04 -14.06
N ILE A 115 7.08 -4.87 -13.56
CA ILE A 115 8.46 -4.46 -13.29
C ILE A 115 8.55 -3.95 -11.85
N ARG A 116 9.47 -4.50 -11.07
CA ARG A 116 9.88 -3.95 -9.79
C ARG A 116 10.84 -2.80 -10.01
N LEU A 117 10.66 -1.73 -9.28
CA LEU A 117 11.49 -0.54 -9.36
C LEU A 117 12.14 -0.26 -8.00
N LEU A 118 13.39 0.23 -8.05
CA LEU A 118 14.03 0.92 -6.95
C LEU A 118 14.40 2.31 -7.45
N TYR A 119 14.06 3.34 -6.69
CA TYR A 119 14.24 4.73 -7.09
C TYR A 119 14.68 5.59 -5.91
N SER A 120 15.29 6.75 -6.21
CA SER A 120 15.69 7.73 -5.21
C SER A 120 14.51 8.61 -4.80
N SER A 121 14.42 8.88 -3.50
CA SER A 121 13.42 9.78 -2.91
C SER A 121 14.03 10.55 -1.76
N THR A 122 13.23 11.40 -1.11
CA THR A 122 13.57 12.12 0.10
C THR A 122 12.82 11.54 1.29
N ASP A 123 13.47 11.39 2.43
CA ASP A 123 12.80 11.07 3.68
C ASP A 123 11.74 12.13 4.00
N GLY A 124 10.48 11.74 3.95
CA GLY A 124 9.36 12.66 4.18
C GLY A 124 9.23 13.11 5.64
N ILE A 125 9.94 12.49 6.59
CA ILE A 125 9.91 12.90 8.01
C ILE A 125 10.77 14.13 8.19
N ASP A 126 12.02 14.10 7.79
CA ASP A 126 12.93 15.26 7.89
C ASP A 126 12.83 16.21 6.67
N GLY A 127 12.48 15.69 5.51
CA GLY A 127 12.34 16.44 4.27
C GLY A 127 13.67 16.71 3.54
N GLU A 128 14.76 16.08 3.95
CA GLU A 128 16.11 16.37 3.48
C GLU A 128 16.93 15.12 3.14
N THR A 129 16.86 14.06 3.95
CA THR A 129 17.70 12.88 3.81
C THR A 129 17.35 12.09 2.54
N PRO A 130 18.32 11.83 1.64
CA PRO A 130 18.09 10.96 0.49
C PRO A 130 17.88 9.52 0.93
N ILE A 131 16.86 8.87 0.36
CA ILE A 131 16.54 7.47 0.60
C ILE A 131 16.31 6.71 -0.71
N ALA A 132 16.40 5.39 -0.67
CA ALA A 132 15.89 4.52 -1.71
C ALA A 132 14.50 4.01 -1.33
N VAL A 133 13.59 3.96 -2.29
CA VAL A 133 12.23 3.44 -2.12
C VAL A 133 11.94 2.45 -3.24
N SER A 134 11.20 1.39 -2.94
CA SER A 134 10.77 0.40 -3.94
C SER A 134 9.34 0.62 -4.39
N GLY A 135 8.98 -0.07 -5.47
CA GLY A 135 7.64 -0.07 -6.01
C GLY A 135 7.51 -0.91 -7.27
N SER A 136 6.43 -0.73 -8.01
CA SER A 136 6.14 -1.51 -9.22
C SER A 136 5.62 -0.64 -10.35
N LEU A 137 5.87 -1.07 -11.58
CA LEU A 137 5.29 -0.55 -12.80
C LEU A 137 4.62 -1.70 -13.56
N PHE A 138 3.39 -1.49 -14.01
CA PHE A 138 2.63 -2.42 -14.84
C PHE A 138 2.26 -1.71 -16.14
N LEU A 139 2.75 -2.23 -17.26
CA LEU A 139 2.45 -1.72 -18.59
C LEU A 139 1.33 -2.53 -19.23
N PRO A 140 0.30 -1.90 -19.85
CA PRO A 140 -0.82 -2.62 -20.44
C PRO A 140 -0.41 -3.38 -21.70
N LEU A 141 -1.29 -4.29 -22.14
CA LEU A 141 -1.16 -4.99 -23.41
C LEU A 141 -1.34 -4.03 -24.60
N GLY A 142 -0.62 -4.29 -25.70
CA GLY A 142 -0.74 -3.52 -26.93
C GLY A 142 0.42 -2.57 -27.16
N THR A 143 0.19 -1.59 -28.02
CA THR A 143 1.20 -0.56 -28.38
C THR A 143 0.82 0.75 -27.72
N ALA A 144 1.77 1.40 -27.07
CA ALA A 144 1.55 2.69 -26.46
C ALA A 144 1.09 3.72 -27.50
N PRO A 145 0.12 4.57 -27.15
CA PRO A 145 -0.27 5.69 -28.00
C PRO A 145 0.89 6.69 -28.15
N GLU A 146 0.76 7.60 -29.08
CA GLU A 146 1.67 8.74 -29.18
C GLU A 146 1.71 9.51 -27.86
N GLY A 147 2.89 9.75 -27.33
CA GLY A 147 3.09 10.37 -26.01
C GLY A 147 3.06 9.40 -24.83
N GLY A 148 2.92 8.08 -25.05
CA GLY A 148 2.95 7.06 -24.01
C GLY A 148 1.59 6.75 -23.37
N TRP A 149 1.55 5.70 -22.55
CA TRP A 149 0.36 5.31 -21.79
C TRP A 149 0.04 6.33 -20.70
N PRO A 150 -1.23 6.79 -20.58
CA PRO A 150 -1.63 7.59 -19.42
C PRO A 150 -1.40 6.78 -18.14
N LEU A 151 -1.02 7.47 -17.06
CA LEU A 151 -0.52 6.83 -15.84
C LEU A 151 -1.54 6.88 -14.71
N VAL A 152 -1.82 5.72 -14.12
CA VAL A 152 -2.47 5.61 -12.81
C VAL A 152 -1.38 5.43 -11.76
N ALA A 153 -1.26 6.35 -10.82
CA ALA A 153 -0.45 6.16 -9.63
C ALA A 153 -1.33 5.54 -8.54
N TRP A 154 -1.15 4.23 -8.33
CA TRP A 154 -1.87 3.46 -7.33
C TRP A 154 -1.21 3.58 -5.97
N THR A 155 -1.97 4.08 -5.00
CA THR A 155 -1.54 4.20 -3.62
C THR A 155 -2.26 3.14 -2.79
N HIS A 156 -1.50 2.13 -2.33
CA HIS A 156 -2.06 0.96 -1.67
C HIS A 156 -2.55 1.25 -0.26
N GLY A 157 -3.57 0.49 0.19
CA GLY A 157 -4.03 0.48 1.58
C GLY A 157 -3.02 -0.20 2.51
N THR A 158 -3.37 -0.33 3.78
CA THR A 158 -2.52 -0.97 4.79
C THR A 158 -2.18 -2.42 4.42
N VAL A 159 -0.89 -2.72 4.39
CA VAL A 159 -0.35 -4.06 4.10
C VAL A 159 0.47 -4.64 5.26
N GLY A 160 0.82 -3.80 6.24
CA GLY A 160 1.73 -4.08 7.35
C GLY A 160 2.83 -3.01 7.42
N ILE A 161 3.77 -3.18 8.34
CA ILE A 161 4.86 -2.21 8.59
C ILE A 161 6.25 -2.83 8.44
N ALA A 162 6.34 -4.14 8.24
CA ALA A 162 7.61 -4.83 8.05
C ALA A 162 8.02 -4.83 6.57
N ASP A 163 9.32 -4.89 6.29
CA ASP A 163 9.86 -4.83 4.92
C ASP A 163 9.25 -5.88 3.98
N HIS A 164 9.04 -7.11 4.47
CA HIS A 164 8.43 -8.17 3.68
C HIS A 164 6.94 -7.93 3.36
N CYS A 165 6.31 -6.87 3.88
CA CYS A 165 4.95 -6.47 3.52
C CYS A 165 4.89 -5.60 2.25
N ALA A 166 6.03 -5.20 1.68
CA ALA A 166 6.09 -4.42 0.46
C ALA A 166 5.29 -5.08 -0.69
N PRO A 167 4.31 -4.40 -1.32
CA PRO A 167 3.52 -4.98 -2.40
C PRO A 167 4.35 -5.42 -3.61
N SER A 168 5.47 -4.76 -3.90
CA SER A 168 6.39 -5.21 -4.95
C SER A 168 7.08 -6.55 -4.63
N TRP A 169 7.07 -6.97 -3.35
CA TRP A 169 7.57 -8.26 -2.88
C TRP A 169 6.46 -9.31 -2.77
N THR A 170 5.35 -8.97 -2.12
CA THR A 170 4.25 -9.92 -1.86
C THR A 170 3.28 -10.09 -3.03
N GLY A 171 3.22 -9.14 -3.95
CA GLY A 171 2.14 -9.02 -4.92
C GLY A 171 0.87 -8.42 -4.30
N TYR A 172 -0.13 -8.20 -5.13
CA TYR A 172 -1.43 -7.66 -4.73
C TYR A 172 -2.44 -8.77 -4.47
N LYS A 173 -3.33 -8.57 -3.48
CA LYS A 173 -4.47 -9.47 -3.23
C LYS A 173 -5.39 -9.55 -4.46
N PRO A 174 -6.10 -10.67 -4.69
CA PRO A 174 -6.90 -10.89 -5.90
C PRO A 174 -7.92 -9.79 -6.20
N PHE A 175 -8.54 -9.19 -5.18
CA PHE A 175 -9.49 -8.11 -5.40
C PHE A 175 -8.82 -6.81 -5.89
N HIS A 176 -7.62 -6.49 -5.41
CA HIS A 176 -6.83 -5.38 -5.94
C HIS A 176 -6.34 -5.66 -7.37
N GLN A 177 -5.90 -6.90 -7.64
CA GLN A 177 -5.51 -7.29 -9.00
C GLN A 177 -6.66 -7.12 -10.00
N ARG A 178 -7.90 -7.50 -9.62
CA ARG A 178 -9.08 -7.28 -10.47
C ARG A 178 -9.35 -5.81 -10.73
N TYR A 179 -9.18 -4.97 -9.71
CA TYR A 179 -9.36 -3.53 -9.85
C TYR A 179 -8.28 -2.89 -10.75
N LEU A 180 -7.02 -3.22 -10.53
CA LEU A 180 -5.90 -2.73 -11.33
C LEU A 180 -5.99 -3.22 -12.79
N LYS A 181 -6.44 -4.46 -13.00
CA LYS A 181 -6.68 -5.00 -14.33
C LYS A 181 -7.65 -4.14 -15.14
N GLN A 182 -8.71 -3.59 -14.53
CA GLN A 182 -9.67 -2.75 -15.26
C GLN A 182 -9.02 -1.49 -15.85
N TRP A 183 -8.02 -0.93 -15.17
CA TRP A 183 -7.25 0.21 -15.67
C TRP A 183 -6.31 -0.20 -16.80
N LEU A 184 -5.61 -1.34 -16.62
CA LEU A 184 -4.75 -1.91 -17.68
C LEU A 184 -5.54 -2.22 -18.95
N ASP A 185 -6.73 -2.83 -18.83
CA ASP A 185 -7.60 -3.16 -19.96
C ASP A 185 -8.06 -1.91 -20.73
N GLN A 186 -8.08 -0.75 -20.09
CA GLN A 186 -8.42 0.53 -20.71
C GLN A 186 -7.18 1.30 -21.21
N GLY A 187 -6.00 0.70 -21.18
CA GLY A 187 -4.78 1.28 -21.70
C GLY A 187 -4.14 2.31 -20.76
N TYR A 188 -4.30 2.17 -19.46
CA TYR A 188 -3.54 2.93 -18.47
C TYR A 188 -2.36 2.10 -17.98
N ALA A 189 -1.16 2.66 -17.97
CA ALA A 189 -0.05 2.11 -17.19
C ALA A 189 -0.30 2.37 -15.70
N ILE A 190 0.20 1.48 -14.84
CA ILE A 190 0.04 1.63 -13.38
C ILE A 190 1.41 1.69 -12.74
N VAL A 191 1.65 2.74 -11.97
CA VAL A 191 2.82 2.85 -11.08
C VAL A 191 2.36 2.83 -9.63
N ALA A 192 3.09 2.12 -8.77
CA ALA A 192 2.72 1.95 -7.37
C ALA A 192 3.97 1.92 -6.49
N SER A 193 4.10 2.91 -5.60
CA SER A 193 5.14 2.93 -4.57
C SER A 193 4.80 1.95 -3.45
N ASP A 194 5.82 1.28 -2.89
CA ASP A 194 5.67 0.52 -1.64
C ASP A 194 5.63 1.46 -0.41
N TYR A 195 5.96 2.74 -0.59
CA TYR A 195 6.22 3.77 0.40
C TYR A 195 7.57 3.62 1.11
N GLN A 196 8.04 4.73 1.67
CA GLN A 196 9.25 4.79 2.50
C GLN A 196 9.24 3.73 3.60
N GLY A 197 10.33 2.98 3.73
CA GLY A 197 10.53 2.00 4.81
C GLY A 197 9.69 0.73 4.69
N LEU A 198 9.13 0.42 3.50
CA LEU A 198 8.63 -0.90 3.15
C LEU A 198 9.54 -1.48 2.07
N GLY A 199 10.12 -2.64 2.35
CA GLY A 199 11.07 -3.33 1.46
C GLY A 199 12.48 -2.73 1.47
N THR A 200 12.64 -1.47 1.78
CA THR A 200 13.91 -0.76 1.79
C THR A 200 14.27 -0.27 3.19
N ALA A 201 15.56 0.06 3.39
CA ALA A 201 16.08 0.47 4.70
C ALA A 201 15.29 1.65 5.31
N GLY A 202 15.09 1.59 6.62
CA GLY A 202 14.41 2.60 7.41
C GLY A 202 13.08 2.10 8.00
N THR A 203 12.49 2.89 8.87
CA THR A 203 11.19 2.56 9.47
C THR A 203 10.06 3.06 8.59
N HIS A 204 9.05 2.24 8.34
CA HIS A 204 7.83 2.69 7.66
C HIS A 204 7.02 3.63 8.55
N PRO A 205 6.89 4.92 8.19
CA PRO A 205 6.13 5.90 8.96
C PRO A 205 4.63 5.76 8.67
N TYR A 206 4.03 4.70 9.21
CA TYR A 206 2.65 4.32 8.97
C TYR A 206 1.67 5.49 9.18
N LEU A 207 0.77 5.70 8.22
CA LEU A 207 -0.21 6.81 8.15
C LEU A 207 0.38 8.22 8.07
N ALA A 208 1.71 8.39 8.02
CA ALA A 208 2.31 9.68 7.75
C ALA A 208 2.16 10.01 6.26
N THR A 209 1.37 11.04 5.96
CA THR A 209 1.01 11.35 4.57
C THR A 209 2.14 11.99 3.77
N LYS A 210 3.00 12.80 4.38
CA LYS A 210 4.12 13.44 3.68
C LYS A 210 5.15 12.44 3.15
N PRO A 211 5.65 11.44 3.94
CA PRO A 211 6.51 10.38 3.42
C PRO A 211 5.89 9.57 2.30
N ALA A 212 4.61 9.20 2.44
CA ALA A 212 3.89 8.49 1.38
C ALA A 212 3.76 9.36 0.11
N SER A 213 3.49 10.65 0.26
CA SER A 213 3.37 11.58 -0.88
C SER A 213 4.68 11.75 -1.63
N TYR A 214 5.79 11.93 -0.92
CA TYR A 214 7.12 12.06 -1.54
C TYR A 214 7.48 10.78 -2.29
N SER A 215 7.27 9.62 -1.68
CA SER A 215 7.49 8.34 -2.34
C SER A 215 6.64 8.19 -3.61
N ASN A 216 5.36 8.61 -3.59
CA ASN A 216 4.48 8.55 -4.76
C ASN A 216 4.91 9.51 -5.86
N LEU A 217 5.26 10.75 -5.54
CA LEU A 217 5.71 11.73 -6.52
C LEU A 217 7.03 11.31 -7.16
N ASP A 218 7.94 10.76 -6.37
CA ASP A 218 9.25 10.35 -6.87
C ASP A 218 9.21 9.08 -7.72
N ILE A 219 8.30 8.13 -7.46
CA ILE A 219 8.15 6.99 -8.37
C ILE A 219 7.54 7.43 -9.71
N ILE A 220 6.62 8.41 -9.71
CA ILE A 220 6.09 8.99 -10.95
C ILE A 220 7.24 9.63 -11.74
N ARG A 221 8.07 10.47 -11.12
CA ARG A 221 9.27 11.03 -11.75
C ARG A 221 10.21 9.97 -12.30
N ALA A 222 10.43 8.90 -11.51
CA ALA A 222 11.33 7.83 -11.89
C ALA A 222 10.88 7.14 -13.18
N VAL A 223 9.59 6.86 -13.34
CA VAL A 223 9.08 6.23 -14.57
C VAL A 223 8.98 7.20 -15.74
N GLN A 224 8.65 8.46 -15.51
CA GLN A 224 8.58 9.48 -16.56
C GLN A 224 9.96 9.92 -17.06
N SER A 225 10.98 9.89 -16.19
CA SER A 225 12.36 10.25 -16.56
C SER A 225 13.17 9.08 -17.11
N ALA A 226 12.68 7.84 -16.99
CA ALA A 226 13.30 6.66 -17.57
C ALA A 226 12.67 6.35 -18.94
N ASP A 227 13.26 5.39 -19.65
CA ASP A 227 12.81 5.00 -21.00
C ASP A 227 11.60 4.04 -20.95
N PHE A 228 10.54 4.44 -20.25
CA PHE A 228 9.25 3.73 -20.23
C PHE A 228 8.23 4.45 -21.12
N PRO A 229 7.34 3.71 -21.81
CA PRO A 229 6.35 4.28 -22.69
C PRO A 229 5.14 4.84 -21.90
N VAL A 230 5.39 5.75 -20.97
CA VAL A 230 4.35 6.39 -20.14
C VAL A 230 4.28 7.89 -20.43
N SER A 231 3.08 8.47 -20.32
CA SER A 231 2.86 9.88 -20.55
C SER A 231 3.08 10.72 -19.28
N ASP A 232 3.04 12.02 -19.44
CA ASP A 232 3.06 13.01 -18.34
C ASP A 232 1.75 13.08 -17.54
N LYS A 233 0.64 12.54 -18.08
CA LYS A 233 -0.70 12.62 -17.49
C LYS A 233 -0.90 11.58 -16.42
N VAL A 234 -1.22 12.02 -15.19
CA VAL A 234 -1.32 11.16 -14.01
C VAL A 234 -2.68 11.29 -13.33
N VAL A 235 -3.26 10.15 -12.97
CA VAL A 235 -4.41 10.08 -12.04
C VAL A 235 -3.96 9.34 -10.78
N LEU A 236 -4.17 9.95 -9.63
CA LEU A 236 -3.88 9.33 -8.34
C LEU A 236 -5.09 8.51 -7.87
N ILE A 237 -4.87 7.27 -7.47
CA ILE A 237 -5.96 6.42 -6.99
C ILE A 237 -5.53 5.70 -5.71
N GLY A 238 -6.35 5.78 -4.67
CA GLY A 238 -6.03 5.13 -3.41
C GLY A 238 -7.24 4.66 -2.59
N GLN A 239 -6.98 3.67 -1.74
CA GLN A 239 -7.98 3.07 -0.86
C GLN A 239 -7.44 3.00 0.57
N SER A 240 -8.26 3.34 1.59
CA SER A 240 -7.90 3.31 3.02
C SER A 240 -6.66 4.19 3.32
N GLN A 241 -5.57 3.66 3.90
CA GLN A 241 -4.29 4.38 4.01
C GLN A 241 -3.88 5.02 2.69
N GLY A 242 -4.03 4.28 1.59
CA GLY A 242 -3.72 4.78 0.25
C GLY A 242 -4.60 5.94 -0.19
N ALA A 243 -5.85 5.99 0.25
CA ALA A 243 -6.73 7.13 -0.04
C ALA A 243 -6.21 8.43 0.61
N ALA A 244 -5.74 8.34 1.86
CA ALA A 244 -5.08 9.47 2.52
C ALA A 244 -3.77 9.85 1.80
N ALA A 245 -2.99 8.85 1.39
CA ALA A 245 -1.76 9.07 0.63
C ALA A 245 -2.04 9.72 -0.73
N ALA A 246 -3.02 9.24 -1.53
CA ALA A 246 -3.38 9.83 -2.82
C ALA A 246 -3.82 11.29 -2.68
N PHE A 247 -4.69 11.56 -1.71
CA PHE A 247 -5.19 12.91 -1.46
C PHE A 247 -4.06 13.86 -1.05
N ALA A 248 -3.19 13.42 -0.13
CA ALA A 248 -2.05 14.21 0.32
C ALA A 248 -0.99 14.38 -0.79
N THR A 249 -0.77 13.35 -1.64
CA THR A 249 0.13 13.44 -2.79
C THR A 249 -0.26 14.59 -3.70
N ALA A 250 -1.54 14.76 -4.02
CA ALA A 250 -2.01 15.91 -4.79
C ALA A 250 -1.79 17.25 -4.05
N GLY A 251 -1.93 17.25 -2.72
CA GLY A 251 -1.68 18.45 -1.91
C GLY A 251 -0.20 18.86 -1.90
N TYR A 252 0.72 17.90 -1.82
CA TYR A 252 2.17 18.18 -1.82
C TYR A 252 2.75 18.40 -3.23
N ALA A 253 2.04 18.02 -4.29
CA ALA A 253 2.57 18.04 -5.64
C ALA A 253 3.04 19.44 -6.07
N GLN A 254 2.28 20.49 -5.78
CA GLN A 254 2.63 21.84 -6.19
C GLN A 254 3.95 22.33 -5.59
N ASP A 255 4.23 21.94 -4.35
CA ASP A 255 5.42 22.39 -3.63
C ASP A 255 6.64 21.48 -3.87
N TYR A 256 6.40 20.17 -4.03
CA TYR A 256 7.47 19.17 -4.12
C TYR A 256 7.76 18.72 -5.56
N ALA A 257 6.74 18.63 -6.41
CA ALA A 257 6.82 18.08 -7.76
C ALA A 257 5.91 18.84 -8.75
N PRO A 258 6.11 20.18 -8.90
CA PRO A 258 5.22 21.02 -9.71
C PRO A 258 5.22 20.65 -11.20
N GLU A 259 6.17 19.86 -11.66
CA GLU A 259 6.27 19.39 -13.04
C GLU A 259 5.35 18.20 -13.36
N ILE A 260 4.78 17.53 -12.35
CA ILE A 260 3.88 16.38 -12.56
C ILE A 260 2.46 16.86 -12.85
N ASP A 261 1.91 16.49 -14.01
CA ASP A 261 0.55 16.83 -14.43
C ASP A 261 -0.49 15.88 -13.81
N ILE A 262 -0.96 16.21 -12.60
CA ILE A 262 -1.99 15.43 -11.89
C ILE A 262 -3.37 15.88 -12.35
N LEU A 263 -4.05 15.04 -13.15
CA LEU A 263 -5.37 15.31 -13.70
C LEU A 263 -6.51 15.13 -12.70
N GLY A 264 -6.31 14.30 -11.67
CA GLY A 264 -7.33 14.03 -10.67
C GLY A 264 -6.94 13.03 -9.61
N VAL A 265 -7.80 12.93 -8.59
CA VAL A 265 -7.61 12.02 -7.44
C VAL A 265 -8.90 11.23 -7.21
N ILE A 266 -8.77 9.92 -7.05
CA ILE A 266 -9.81 9.01 -6.58
C ILE A 266 -9.36 8.45 -5.22
N ALA A 267 -10.01 8.88 -4.14
CA ALA A 267 -9.65 8.48 -2.79
C ALA A 267 -10.88 7.85 -2.09
N THR A 268 -10.80 6.55 -1.79
CA THR A 268 -11.91 5.80 -1.20
C THR A 268 -11.57 5.33 0.21
N GLY A 269 -12.46 5.62 1.18
CA GLY A 269 -12.28 5.19 2.57
C GLY A 269 -11.11 5.88 3.27
N ILE A 270 -10.95 7.19 3.11
CA ILE A 270 -9.90 7.97 3.78
C ILE A 270 -10.04 7.81 5.30
N PRO A 271 -9.00 7.35 6.03
CA PRO A 271 -9.00 7.39 7.49
C PRO A 271 -9.03 8.87 7.97
N MET A 272 -10.14 9.26 8.57
CA MET A 272 -10.29 10.61 9.11
C MET A 272 -10.32 10.56 10.64
N PHE A 273 -9.29 11.09 11.27
CA PHE A 273 -9.21 11.26 12.72
C PHE A 273 -9.53 12.70 13.08
N THR A 274 -10.82 12.98 13.34
CA THR A 274 -11.24 14.26 13.90
C THR A 274 -11.17 14.21 15.42
N PRO A 275 -11.09 15.35 16.13
CA PRO A 275 -11.17 15.36 17.62
C PRO A 275 -12.37 14.55 18.13
N ARG A 276 -13.54 14.69 17.49
CA ARG A 276 -14.75 13.95 17.87
C ARG A 276 -14.64 12.44 17.62
N THR A 277 -14.03 12.01 16.52
CA THR A 277 -13.83 10.57 16.29
C THR A 277 -12.82 9.97 17.25
N ILE A 278 -11.81 10.73 17.67
CA ILE A 278 -10.85 10.32 18.70
C ILE A 278 -11.56 10.18 20.05
N GLU A 279 -12.40 11.14 20.44
CA GLU A 279 -13.23 11.06 21.64
C GLU A 279 -14.11 9.81 21.66
N ILE A 280 -14.84 9.54 20.56
CA ILE A 280 -15.68 8.34 20.43
C ILE A 280 -14.85 7.06 20.58
N ILE A 281 -13.67 6.99 19.94
CA ILE A 281 -12.78 5.84 20.03
C ILE A 281 -12.29 5.64 21.48
N GLN A 282 -11.97 6.73 22.18
CA GLN A 282 -11.54 6.67 23.59
C GLN A 282 -12.69 6.25 24.52
N GLU A 283 -13.90 6.76 24.29
CA GLU A 283 -15.09 6.41 25.09
C GLU A 283 -15.54 4.96 24.89
N THR A 284 -15.31 4.40 23.66
CA THR A 284 -15.73 3.04 23.33
C THR A 284 -14.66 1.98 23.61
N ARG A 285 -13.42 2.37 23.96
CA ARG A 285 -12.42 1.41 24.43
C ARG A 285 -12.80 0.90 25.81
N PRO A 286 -12.91 -0.43 26.00
CA PRO A 286 -12.96 -0.97 27.36
C PRO A 286 -11.69 -0.50 28.08
N ASN A 287 -11.85 -0.02 29.31
CA ASN A 287 -10.70 0.26 30.18
C ASN A 287 -9.99 -1.08 30.42
N ASP A 288 -8.81 -1.27 29.82
CA ASP A 288 -7.89 -2.34 30.18
C ASP A 288 -7.22 -2.01 31.51
#